data_3276ee95ac2acdfc39c8162da30108ff
#
_entry.id   3276ee95ac2acdfc39c8162da30108ff
#
_cell.length_a   1.000
_cell.length_b   1.000
_cell.length_c   1.000
_cell.angle_alpha   90.00
_cell.angle_beta   90.00
_cell.angle_gamma   90.00
#
_symmetry.space_group_name_H-M   'P 1'
#
loop_
_entity.id
_entity.type
_entity.pdbx_description
1 polymer ?
#
loop_
_entity_poly.entity_id
_entity_poly.type
_entity_poly.pdbx_seq_one_letter_code
_entity_poly.pdbx_strand_id
1 'polypeptide(L)'
;MYAIIATFDRVFTNKITELQNELTNIIGTNQLAGAEPHITLADYNELNVHLYKEKLGEFVVMQENTDPVTFPSVGVFPTNGTVFLAPTVTGELLKIHHSYHDYFKTFHDNPNSYYVPGKWIPHCTIANRVNINQFLNVMGYVYEKFDFTTASIEKLKLIKVNYENGSAISSSILAEYNLKRMETSR
;
A
#
# COMPACT_ATOMS: atom_id res chain seq x y z
N MET A 1 -10.19 8.05 9.56
CA MET A 1 -9.60 6.71 9.52
C MET A 1 -8.09 6.85 9.40
N TYR A 2 -7.34 5.94 9.99
CA TYR A 2 -5.87 5.90 9.91
C TYR A 2 -5.45 4.63 9.19
N ALA A 3 -4.29 4.65 8.54
CA ALA A 3 -3.74 3.45 7.92
C ALA A 3 -2.22 3.40 8.09
N ILE A 4 -1.68 2.18 8.12
CA ILE A 4 -0.25 1.94 8.02
C ILE A 4 0.04 1.42 6.63
N ILE A 5 0.93 2.13 5.95
CA ILE A 5 1.35 1.81 4.61
C ILE A 5 2.85 1.51 4.56
N ALA A 6 3.20 0.50 3.78
CA ALA A 6 4.57 0.18 3.42
C ALA A 6 4.88 0.81 2.06
N THR A 7 5.88 1.69 2.00
CA THR A 7 6.27 2.41 0.79
C THR A 7 7.60 1.91 0.27
N PHE A 8 7.86 2.15 -1.00
CA PHE A 8 8.90 1.50 -1.77
C PHE A 8 10.09 2.41 -2.06
N ASP A 9 11.12 1.81 -2.63
CA ASP A 9 12.26 2.54 -3.16
C ASP A 9 11.84 3.55 -4.24
N ARG A 10 12.73 4.51 -4.47
CA ARG A 10 12.46 5.63 -5.37
C ARG A 10 12.23 5.21 -6.83
N VAL A 11 12.93 4.16 -7.28
CA VAL A 11 12.83 3.71 -8.68
C VAL A 11 11.45 3.16 -8.96
N PHE A 12 10.97 2.25 -8.09
CA PHE A 12 9.63 1.71 -8.18
C PHE A 12 8.57 2.80 -8.00
N THR A 13 8.72 3.65 -6.99
CA THR A 13 7.77 4.73 -6.70
C THR A 13 7.58 5.65 -7.91
N ASN A 14 8.67 6.07 -8.56
CA ASN A 14 8.60 6.92 -9.75
C ASN A 14 7.90 6.20 -10.92
N LYS A 15 8.28 4.95 -11.20
CA LYS A 15 7.68 4.13 -12.27
C LYS A 15 6.16 4.00 -12.09
N ILE A 16 5.72 3.70 -10.87
CA ILE A 16 4.29 3.50 -10.61
C ILE A 16 3.52 4.83 -10.58
N THR A 17 4.14 5.90 -10.09
CA THR A 17 3.52 7.24 -10.14
C THR A 17 3.32 7.70 -11.58
N GLU A 18 4.27 7.44 -12.47
CA GLU A 18 4.12 7.72 -13.90
C GLU A 18 2.95 6.93 -14.51
N LEU A 19 2.89 5.62 -14.26
CA LEU A 19 1.77 4.77 -14.68
C LEU A 19 0.42 5.30 -14.15
N GLN A 20 0.34 5.68 -12.86
CA GLN A 20 -0.87 6.27 -12.27
C GLN A 20 -1.30 7.56 -12.96
N ASN A 21 -0.35 8.42 -13.32
CA ASN A 21 -0.63 9.67 -14.04
C ASN A 21 -1.17 9.40 -15.45
N GLU A 22 -0.58 8.45 -16.17
CA GLU A 22 -1.04 8.07 -17.50
C GLU A 22 -2.43 7.43 -17.47
N LEU A 23 -2.69 6.56 -16.49
CA LEU A 23 -4.03 6.02 -16.26
C LEU A 23 -5.05 7.12 -15.92
N THR A 24 -4.64 8.16 -15.19
CA THR A 24 -5.50 9.32 -14.91
C THR A 24 -5.94 10.01 -16.21
N ASN A 25 -5.06 10.12 -17.20
CA ASN A 25 -5.42 10.69 -18.52
C ASN A 25 -6.47 9.82 -19.26
N ILE A 26 -6.44 8.51 -19.05
CA ILE A 26 -7.39 7.57 -19.68
C ILE A 26 -8.77 7.63 -19.01
N ILE A 27 -8.81 7.70 -17.68
CA ILE A 27 -10.05 7.62 -16.91
C ILE A 27 -10.61 8.99 -16.48
N GLY A 28 -9.88 10.08 -16.75
CA GLY A 28 -10.24 11.46 -16.41
C GLY A 28 -9.95 11.84 -14.95
N THR A 29 -10.18 10.93 -14.01
CA THR A 29 -9.88 11.14 -12.58
C THR A 29 -9.43 9.84 -11.93
N ASN A 30 -8.31 9.87 -11.22
CA ASN A 30 -7.81 8.71 -10.48
C ASN A 30 -7.75 9.06 -8.99
N GLN A 31 -8.70 8.53 -8.22
CA GLN A 31 -8.89 8.86 -6.81
C GLN A 31 -7.93 8.07 -5.92
N LEU A 32 -6.66 8.45 -5.92
CA LEU A 32 -5.60 7.82 -5.12
C LEU A 32 -5.36 8.53 -3.77
N ALA A 33 -6.21 9.49 -3.41
CA ALA A 33 -6.14 10.27 -2.16
C ALA A 33 -4.77 10.95 -1.91
N GLY A 34 -3.97 11.17 -2.96
CA GLY A 34 -2.64 11.79 -2.87
C GLY A 34 -1.59 10.91 -2.17
N ALA A 35 -1.89 9.64 -1.93
CA ALA A 35 -0.92 8.71 -1.37
C ALA A 35 0.06 8.22 -2.45
N GLU A 36 1.34 8.15 -2.10
CA GLU A 36 2.35 7.52 -2.94
C GLU A 36 2.07 6.00 -3.12
N PRO A 37 2.67 5.34 -4.13
CA PRO A 37 2.58 3.89 -4.30
C PRO A 37 2.94 3.12 -3.03
N HIS A 38 2.05 2.23 -2.57
CA HIS A 38 2.21 1.55 -1.29
C HIS A 38 1.44 0.22 -1.23
N ILE A 39 1.78 -0.59 -0.24
CA ILE A 39 0.93 -1.68 0.26
C ILE A 39 0.39 -1.27 1.64
N THR A 40 -0.92 -1.38 1.84
CA THR A 40 -1.54 -1.14 3.16
C THR A 40 -1.37 -2.39 4.04
N LEU A 41 -0.84 -2.20 5.26
CA LEU A 41 -0.68 -3.27 6.25
C LEU A 41 -1.86 -3.36 7.22
N ALA A 42 -2.42 -2.21 7.61
CA ALA A 42 -3.53 -2.14 8.56
C ALA A 42 -4.31 -0.82 8.43
N ASP A 43 -5.54 -0.83 8.92
CA ASP A 43 -6.40 0.33 9.07
C ASP A 43 -7.01 0.41 10.47
N TYR A 44 -7.31 1.64 10.92
CA TYR A 44 -7.90 1.94 12.22
C TYR A 44 -8.95 3.03 12.08
N ASN A 45 -10.05 2.89 12.80
CA ASN A 45 -11.09 3.93 12.87
C ASN A 45 -10.62 5.11 13.72
N GLU A 46 -10.11 4.79 14.92
CA GLU A 46 -9.57 5.75 15.86
C GLU A 46 -8.20 5.32 16.37
N LEU A 47 -7.39 6.29 16.79
CA LEU A 47 -6.02 6.00 17.20
C LEU A 47 -5.50 7.06 18.17
N ASN A 48 -4.88 6.62 19.28
CA ASN A 48 -4.00 7.50 20.04
C ASN A 48 -2.71 7.70 19.24
N VAL A 49 -2.69 8.74 18.42
CA VAL A 49 -1.61 9.00 17.47
C VAL A 49 -0.24 9.14 18.14
N HIS A 50 -0.17 9.75 19.33
CA HIS A 50 1.09 9.95 20.05
C HIS A 50 1.69 8.61 20.47
N LEU A 51 0.94 7.80 21.21
CA LEU A 51 1.36 6.49 21.66
C LEU A 51 1.68 5.57 20.46
N TYR A 52 0.87 5.65 19.42
CA TYR A 52 1.07 4.82 18.24
C TYR A 52 2.37 5.13 17.49
N LYS A 53 2.74 6.41 17.37
CA LYS A 53 4.02 6.82 16.76
C LYS A 53 5.20 6.25 17.52
N GLU A 54 5.21 6.33 18.85
CA GLU A 54 6.25 5.74 19.68
C GLU A 54 6.39 4.24 19.41
N LYS A 55 5.27 3.51 19.46
CA LYS A 55 5.23 2.08 19.19
C LYS A 55 5.63 1.71 17.77
N LEU A 56 5.30 2.52 16.76
CA LEU A 56 5.70 2.30 15.39
C LEU A 56 7.23 2.48 15.23
N GLY A 57 7.81 3.46 15.89
CA GLY A 57 9.26 3.63 15.95
C GLY A 57 9.97 2.42 16.57
N GLU A 58 9.47 1.91 17.72
CA GLU A 58 9.99 0.71 18.37
C GLU A 58 9.90 -0.52 17.44
N PHE A 59 8.73 -0.71 16.81
CA PHE A 59 8.50 -1.82 15.89
C PHE A 59 9.47 -1.82 14.71
N VAL A 60 9.67 -0.67 14.07
CA VAL A 60 10.57 -0.54 12.91
C VAL A 60 12.01 -0.87 13.25
N VAL A 61 12.47 -0.49 14.45
CA VAL A 61 13.85 -0.82 14.91
C VAL A 61 14.06 -2.33 15.06
N MET A 62 13.00 -3.08 15.38
CA MET A 62 13.04 -4.53 15.52
C MET A 62 12.93 -5.28 14.19
N GLN A 63 12.54 -4.59 13.10
CA GLN A 63 12.41 -5.24 11.80
C GLN A 63 13.78 -5.40 11.14
N GLU A 64 14.02 -6.60 10.63
CA GLU A 64 15.06 -6.87 9.65
C GLU A 64 14.60 -6.40 8.27
N ASN A 65 15.53 -6.25 7.33
CA ASN A 65 15.16 -5.95 5.95
C ASN A 65 14.22 -7.01 5.38
N THR A 66 13.25 -6.55 4.61
CA THR A 66 12.45 -7.43 3.79
C THR A 66 13.15 -7.72 2.48
N ASP A 67 13.02 -8.94 1.97
CA ASP A 67 13.39 -9.27 0.61
C ASP A 67 12.64 -8.36 -0.38
N PRO A 68 13.21 -8.10 -1.55
CA PRO A 68 12.52 -7.34 -2.57
C PRO A 68 11.17 -7.97 -2.93
N VAL A 69 10.15 -7.13 -3.01
CA VAL A 69 8.79 -7.52 -3.38
C VAL A 69 8.65 -7.47 -4.89
N THR A 70 8.21 -8.55 -5.49
CA THR A 70 8.04 -8.68 -6.93
C THR A 70 6.56 -8.54 -7.30
N PHE A 71 6.28 -7.75 -8.33
CA PHE A 71 4.92 -7.53 -8.85
C PHE A 71 4.78 -8.15 -10.25
N PRO A 72 4.34 -9.41 -10.35
CA PRO A 72 4.26 -10.12 -11.63
C PRO A 72 2.89 -9.97 -12.31
N SER A 73 1.89 -9.44 -11.64
CA SER A 73 0.51 -9.49 -12.12
C SER A 73 -0.31 -8.28 -11.70
N VAL A 74 -1.43 -8.12 -12.40
CA VAL A 74 -2.44 -7.08 -12.15
C VAL A 74 -3.71 -7.75 -11.67
N GLY A 75 -4.33 -7.17 -10.65
CA GLY A 75 -5.60 -7.61 -10.10
C GLY A 75 -6.65 -6.51 -10.14
N VAL A 76 -7.90 -6.90 -9.90
CA VAL A 76 -9.04 -5.99 -9.84
C VAL A 76 -9.92 -6.34 -8.65
N PHE A 77 -10.35 -5.33 -7.91
CA PHE A 77 -11.47 -5.46 -6.97
C PHE A 77 -12.76 -4.98 -7.64
N PRO A 78 -13.63 -5.90 -8.11
CA PRO A 78 -14.81 -5.53 -8.92
C PRO A 78 -15.82 -4.67 -8.16
N THR A 79 -15.85 -4.78 -6.82
CA THR A 79 -16.83 -4.08 -5.98
C THR A 79 -16.65 -2.57 -5.97
N ASN A 80 -15.44 -2.07 -6.21
CA ASN A 80 -15.11 -0.64 -6.15
C ASN A 80 -14.31 -0.14 -7.36
N GLY A 81 -14.03 -1.01 -8.34
CA GLY A 81 -13.29 -0.66 -9.55
C GLY A 81 -11.81 -0.35 -9.32
N THR A 82 -11.21 -0.88 -8.24
CA THR A 82 -9.77 -0.72 -7.99
C THR A 82 -8.97 -1.68 -8.87
N VAL A 83 -8.03 -1.14 -9.63
CA VAL A 83 -7.01 -1.89 -10.38
C VAL A 83 -5.68 -1.74 -9.66
N PHE A 84 -4.98 -2.83 -9.45
CA PHE A 84 -3.78 -2.87 -8.62
C PHE A 84 -2.72 -3.83 -9.14
N LEU A 85 -1.47 -3.58 -8.80
CA LEU A 85 -0.38 -4.54 -8.94
C LEU A 85 -0.43 -5.52 -7.78
N ALA A 86 -0.45 -6.81 -8.10
CA ALA A 86 -0.45 -7.88 -7.12
C ALA A 86 0.99 -8.39 -6.91
N PRO A 87 1.53 -8.32 -5.68
CA PRO A 87 2.85 -8.85 -5.40
C PRO A 87 2.83 -10.37 -5.32
N THR A 88 3.98 -11.00 -5.56
CA THR A 88 4.20 -12.37 -5.13
C THR A 88 4.14 -12.41 -3.61
N VAL A 89 3.23 -13.21 -3.06
CA VAL A 89 3.10 -13.37 -1.61
C VAL A 89 4.16 -14.35 -1.12
N THR A 90 5.27 -13.81 -0.61
CA THR A 90 6.38 -14.58 -0.04
C THR A 90 6.17 -14.80 1.45
N GLY A 91 6.90 -15.77 2.03
CA GLY A 91 6.92 -15.97 3.49
C GLY A 91 7.39 -14.72 4.23
N GLU A 92 8.35 -13.97 3.67
CA GLU A 92 8.89 -12.74 4.27
C GLU A 92 7.84 -11.61 4.26
N LEU A 93 7.11 -11.44 3.16
CA LEU A 93 6.02 -10.46 3.10
C LEU A 93 4.89 -10.79 4.10
N LEU A 94 4.58 -12.06 4.29
CA LEU A 94 3.62 -12.50 5.31
C LEU A 94 4.17 -12.31 6.72
N LYS A 95 5.46 -12.57 6.95
CA LYS A 95 6.12 -12.42 8.24
C LYS A 95 6.04 -10.97 8.75
N ILE A 96 6.36 -9.98 7.91
CA ILE A 96 6.26 -8.57 8.34
C ILE A 96 4.82 -8.20 8.67
N HIS A 97 3.86 -8.64 7.86
CA HIS A 97 2.43 -8.39 8.11
C HIS A 97 1.95 -9.04 9.42
N HIS A 98 2.25 -10.31 9.66
CA HIS A 98 1.87 -11.01 10.89
C HIS A 98 2.54 -10.40 12.12
N SER A 99 3.87 -10.16 12.07
CA SER A 99 4.61 -9.53 13.17
C SER A 99 4.05 -8.15 13.52
N TYR A 100 3.64 -7.39 12.49
CA TYR A 100 2.97 -6.11 12.67
C TYR A 100 1.65 -6.28 13.44
N HIS A 101 0.78 -7.18 13.01
CA HIS A 101 -0.52 -7.40 13.66
C HIS A 101 -0.40 -7.97 15.07
N ASP A 102 0.58 -8.83 15.32
CA ASP A 102 0.86 -9.35 16.68
C ASP A 102 1.34 -8.24 17.62
N TYR A 103 2.22 -7.36 17.14
CA TYR A 103 2.74 -6.24 17.94
C TYR A 103 1.66 -5.20 18.25
N PHE A 104 0.83 -4.86 17.26
CA PHE A 104 -0.21 -3.83 17.38
C PHE A 104 -1.60 -4.37 17.74
N LYS A 105 -1.73 -5.61 18.19
CA LYS A 105 -3.03 -6.24 18.48
C LYS A 105 -3.94 -5.45 19.41
N THR A 106 -3.38 -4.68 20.36
CA THR A 106 -4.14 -3.85 21.31
C THR A 106 -4.75 -2.59 20.70
N PHE A 107 -4.33 -2.22 19.48
CA PHE A 107 -4.85 -1.07 18.74
C PHE A 107 -5.96 -1.45 17.76
N HIS A 108 -6.25 -2.74 17.57
CA HIS A 108 -7.27 -3.17 16.63
C HIS A 108 -8.66 -2.71 17.07
N ASP A 109 -9.27 -1.86 16.28
CA ASP A 109 -10.61 -1.29 16.51
C ASP A 109 -11.57 -1.48 15.33
N ASN A 110 -11.08 -2.14 14.23
CA ASN A 110 -11.87 -2.40 13.04
C ASN A 110 -12.05 -3.92 12.81
N PRO A 111 -13.11 -4.54 13.35
CA PRO A 111 -13.35 -5.97 13.20
C PRO A 111 -13.69 -6.39 11.76
N ASN A 112 -14.06 -5.43 10.91
CA ASN A 112 -14.39 -5.64 9.50
C ASN A 112 -13.23 -5.34 8.55
N SER A 113 -12.04 -5.05 9.07
CA SER A 113 -10.87 -4.78 8.25
C SER A 113 -10.54 -5.95 7.31
N TYR A 114 -10.22 -5.63 6.06
CA TYR A 114 -9.67 -6.56 5.08
C TYR A 114 -8.14 -6.69 5.18
N TYR A 115 -7.50 -5.90 6.06
CA TYR A 115 -6.05 -5.89 6.23
C TYR A 115 -5.55 -6.81 7.34
N VAL A 116 -6.43 -7.51 8.04
CA VAL A 116 -6.04 -8.46 9.11
C VAL A 116 -5.51 -9.77 8.55
N PRO A 117 -4.65 -10.50 9.30
CA PRO A 117 -4.19 -11.84 8.91
C PRO A 117 -5.35 -12.77 8.52
N GLY A 118 -5.16 -13.52 7.44
CA GLY A 118 -6.18 -14.42 6.89
C GLY A 118 -7.20 -13.77 5.94
N LYS A 119 -7.29 -12.43 5.90
CA LYS A 119 -8.12 -11.70 4.93
C LYS A 119 -7.29 -10.80 4.00
N TRP A 120 -6.05 -10.53 4.36
CA TRP A 120 -5.20 -9.60 3.67
C TRP A 120 -4.86 -10.04 2.24
N ILE A 121 -5.14 -9.17 1.29
CA ILE A 121 -4.70 -9.27 -0.10
C ILE A 121 -3.73 -8.11 -0.34
N PRO A 122 -2.40 -8.35 -0.29
CA PRO A 122 -1.43 -7.30 -0.53
C PRO A 122 -1.56 -6.76 -1.96
N HIS A 123 -1.58 -5.45 -2.11
CA HIS A 123 -1.77 -4.81 -3.40
C HIS A 123 -1.21 -3.38 -3.41
N CYS A 124 -0.71 -2.96 -4.57
CA CYS A 124 -0.35 -1.57 -4.83
C CYS A 124 -1.31 -0.99 -5.87
N THR A 125 -2.18 -0.08 -5.45
CA THR A 125 -3.22 0.48 -6.31
C THR A 125 -2.61 1.35 -7.41
N ILE A 126 -3.01 1.10 -8.67
CA ILE A 126 -2.61 1.91 -9.82
C ILE A 126 -3.75 2.75 -10.38
N ALA A 127 -4.99 2.29 -10.27
CA ALA A 127 -6.18 3.06 -10.62
C ALA A 127 -7.32 2.72 -9.67
N ASN A 128 -8.16 3.70 -9.35
CA ASN A 128 -9.28 3.53 -8.46
C ASN A 128 -10.57 4.04 -9.11
N ARG A 129 -11.70 3.39 -8.79
CA ARG A 129 -13.05 3.72 -9.31
C ARG A 129 -13.17 3.67 -10.83
N VAL A 130 -12.43 2.74 -11.45
CA VAL A 130 -12.55 2.45 -12.86
C VAL A 130 -13.94 1.84 -13.12
N ASN A 131 -14.75 2.49 -13.95
CA ASN A 131 -16.04 1.95 -14.34
C ASN A 131 -15.90 0.96 -15.50
N ILE A 132 -16.95 0.20 -15.77
CA ILE A 132 -16.91 -0.87 -16.77
C ILE A 132 -16.56 -0.37 -18.19
N ASN A 133 -16.94 0.86 -18.55
CA ASN A 133 -16.65 1.42 -19.87
C ASN A 133 -15.18 1.82 -20.03
N GLN A 134 -14.52 2.14 -18.92
CA GLN A 134 -13.09 2.51 -18.86
C GLN A 134 -12.19 1.28 -18.72
N PHE A 135 -12.73 0.18 -18.20
CA PHE A 135 -11.97 -0.99 -17.77
C PHE A 135 -11.09 -1.57 -18.89
N LEU A 136 -11.65 -1.77 -20.08
CA LEU A 136 -10.90 -2.33 -21.21
C LEU A 136 -9.73 -1.42 -21.64
N ASN A 137 -9.94 -0.10 -21.62
CA ASN A 137 -8.90 0.86 -21.96
C ASN A 137 -7.77 0.84 -20.91
N VAL A 138 -8.12 0.80 -19.62
CA VAL A 138 -7.14 0.69 -18.51
C VAL A 138 -6.35 -0.61 -18.63
N MET A 139 -7.02 -1.75 -18.80
CA MET A 139 -6.35 -3.05 -18.89
C MET A 139 -5.51 -3.18 -20.16
N GLY A 140 -5.97 -2.67 -21.29
CA GLY A 140 -5.20 -2.62 -22.54
C GLY A 140 -3.93 -1.81 -22.37
N TYR A 141 -4.03 -0.63 -21.76
CA TYR A 141 -2.87 0.22 -21.47
C TYR A 141 -1.87 -0.46 -20.54
N VAL A 142 -2.35 -1.03 -19.43
CA VAL A 142 -1.49 -1.75 -18.47
C VAL A 142 -0.82 -2.95 -19.13
N TYR A 143 -1.54 -3.71 -19.96
CA TYR A 143 -0.98 -4.84 -20.70
C TYR A 143 0.17 -4.44 -21.63
N GLU A 144 0.07 -3.29 -22.29
CA GLU A 144 1.11 -2.79 -23.19
C GLU A 144 2.32 -2.17 -22.47
N LYS A 145 2.11 -1.54 -21.31
CA LYS A 145 3.10 -0.67 -20.65
C LYS A 145 3.70 -1.23 -19.38
N PHE A 146 3.02 -2.17 -18.73
CA PHE A 146 3.50 -2.72 -17.47
C PHE A 146 4.27 -4.00 -17.69
N ASP A 147 5.55 -3.97 -17.33
CA ASP A 147 6.39 -5.13 -17.21
C ASP A 147 6.53 -5.55 -15.75
N PHE A 148 6.84 -6.84 -15.56
CA PHE A 148 7.32 -7.39 -14.30
C PHE A 148 8.31 -6.43 -13.63
N THR A 149 8.08 -6.14 -12.35
CA THR A 149 8.91 -5.20 -11.62
C THR A 149 9.12 -5.64 -10.18
N THR A 150 10.22 -5.21 -9.59
CA THR A 150 10.61 -5.52 -8.22
C THR A 150 10.83 -4.23 -7.45
N ALA A 151 10.48 -4.22 -6.19
CA ALA A 151 10.61 -3.08 -5.29
C ALA A 151 11.18 -3.50 -3.93
N SER A 152 11.95 -2.63 -3.29
CA SER A 152 12.29 -2.76 -1.88
C SER A 152 11.31 -1.95 -1.03
N ILE A 153 10.79 -2.54 0.03
CA ILE A 153 10.04 -1.78 1.04
C ILE A 153 11.06 -0.98 1.86
N GLU A 154 10.94 0.34 1.84
CA GLU A 154 11.91 1.22 2.53
C GLU A 154 11.36 1.84 3.80
N LYS A 155 10.04 2.08 3.86
CA LYS A 155 9.46 2.82 4.98
C LYS A 155 8.11 2.28 5.38
N LEU A 156 7.81 2.44 6.66
CA LEU A 156 6.44 2.38 7.18
C LEU A 156 5.96 3.80 7.50
N LYS A 157 4.74 4.12 7.07
CA LYS A 157 4.12 5.41 7.30
C LYS A 157 2.77 5.25 7.96
N LEU A 158 2.54 6.06 9.00
CA LEU A 158 1.20 6.29 9.53
C LEU A 158 0.58 7.44 8.75
N ILE A 159 -0.55 7.20 8.11
CA ILE A 159 -1.32 8.22 7.40
C ILE A 159 -2.71 8.38 8.02
N LYS A 160 -3.24 9.61 7.91
CA LYS A 160 -4.66 9.89 8.14
C LYS A 160 -5.34 10.04 6.79
N VAL A 161 -6.38 9.27 6.56
CA VAL A 161 -7.19 9.30 5.33
C VAL A 161 -8.49 10.02 5.62
N ASN A 162 -8.79 11.05 4.82
CA ASN A 162 -10.05 11.79 4.89
C ASN A 162 -11.02 11.24 3.85
N TYR A 163 -12.26 11.05 4.29
CA TYR A 163 -13.33 10.50 3.45
C TYR A 163 -14.44 11.53 3.27
N GLU A 164 -14.99 11.56 2.08
CA GLU A 164 -16.20 12.27 1.74
C GLU A 164 -17.11 11.37 0.91
N ASN A 165 -18.38 11.23 1.31
CA ASN A 165 -19.35 10.36 0.65
C ASN A 165 -18.83 8.92 0.41
N GLY A 166 -18.12 8.36 1.39
CA GLY A 166 -17.54 7.01 1.31
C GLY A 166 -16.30 6.88 0.40
N SER A 167 -15.74 8.01 -0.05
CA SER A 167 -14.55 8.07 -0.90
C SER A 167 -13.37 8.66 -0.16
N ALA A 168 -12.21 8.05 -0.26
CA ALA A 168 -10.96 8.67 0.17
C ALA A 168 -10.65 9.84 -0.76
N ILE A 169 -10.60 11.07 -0.21
CA ILE A 169 -10.37 12.30 -0.98
C ILE A 169 -8.97 12.86 -0.80
N SER A 170 -8.37 12.62 0.35
CA SER A 170 -7.01 13.07 0.65
C SER A 170 -6.38 12.20 1.73
N SER A 171 -5.06 12.23 1.81
CA SER A 171 -4.31 11.66 2.92
C SER A 171 -3.25 12.63 3.41
N SER A 172 -2.85 12.48 4.66
CA SER A 172 -1.75 13.22 5.26
C SER A 172 -0.85 12.29 6.05
N ILE A 173 0.46 12.45 5.91
CA ILE A 173 1.47 11.68 6.65
C ILE A 173 1.55 12.23 8.06
N LEU A 174 1.35 11.37 9.06
CA LEU A 174 1.47 11.71 10.48
C LEU A 174 2.82 11.29 11.05
N ALA A 175 3.40 10.20 10.54
CA ALA A 175 4.74 9.74 10.89
C ALA A 175 5.32 8.87 9.76
N GLU A 176 6.64 8.86 9.67
CA GLU A 176 7.40 8.08 8.71
C GLU A 176 8.64 7.51 9.40
N TYR A 177 8.92 6.22 9.18
CA TYR A 177 10.08 5.52 9.73
C TYR A 177 10.73 4.67 8.65
N ASN A 178 12.06 4.82 8.51
CA ASN A 178 12.84 4.02 7.57
C ASN A 178 13.08 2.63 8.16
N LEU A 179 12.84 1.59 7.37
CA LEU A 179 13.32 0.25 7.67
C LEU A 179 14.84 0.20 7.47
N LYS A 180 15.54 -0.54 8.33
CA LYS A 180 16.99 -0.66 8.22
C LYS A 180 17.34 -1.39 6.91
N ARG A 181 18.32 -0.86 6.16
CA ARG A 181 18.96 -1.62 5.07
C ARG A 181 20.04 -2.50 5.65
N MET A 182 20.10 -3.79 5.27
CA MET A 182 21.33 -4.55 5.48
C MET A 182 22.43 -3.92 4.61
N GLU A 183 23.52 -3.50 5.24
CA GLU A 183 24.74 -3.27 4.49
C GLU A 183 25.16 -4.62 3.91
N THR A 184 25.02 -4.78 2.60
CA THR A 184 25.64 -5.90 1.90
C THR A 184 27.15 -5.73 2.05
N SER A 185 27.74 -6.43 3.03
CA SER A 185 29.19 -6.60 3.09
C SER A 185 29.63 -7.19 1.74
N ARG A 186 30.34 -6.37 0.97
CA ARG A 186 31.03 -6.79 -0.26
C ARG A 186 32.20 -7.68 0.06
#